data_b24fadb5c77ba73e86370daba4cfc872
#
_entry.id   b24fadb5c77ba73e86370daba4cfc872
#
_cell.length_a   1.000
_cell.length_b   1.000
_cell.length_c   1.000
_cell.angle_alpha   90.00
_cell.angle_beta   90.00
_cell.angle_gamma   90.00
#
_symmetry.space_group_name_H-M   'P 1'
#
loop_
_entity.id
_entity.type
_entity.pdbx_description
1 polymer ?
#
loop_
_entity_poly.entity_id
_entity_poly.type
_entity_poly.pdbx_seq_one_letter_code
_entity_poly.pdbx_strand_id
1 'polypeptide(L)'
;MRLKNISLSGFKSFVDPTKISFPSVMSGVVGPNGCGKSNIIDAVRWVMGEISAKNLRGDSMADIIFNGSSSRAPSARASVELLFDNGDGRIGGEFSSYSEISVKRTVDIDGKSTYYLNNSECRRKDITDIFLGTGLGPRSYAVIEQEMATKLISSKPEELRAYIEEVAGISVYKERRKETESRIKRTKENLNRVSDISDEIDRQLLKLKQQVKSAERYNDLKIKEQKLNSMLKAFNWQEKKEAAAKLNISIKETDCLLYTSDAADE
;
A
#
# COMPACT_ATOMS: atom_id res chain seq x y z
N MET A 1 -20.34 -20.64 -17.15
CA MET A 1 -18.97 -20.42 -17.58
C MET A 1 -18.33 -21.74 -17.97
N ARG A 2 -17.72 -21.83 -19.16
CA ARG A 2 -17.14 -23.05 -19.71
C ARG A 2 -15.77 -22.76 -20.32
N LEU A 3 -14.78 -23.61 -20.06
CA LEU A 3 -13.48 -23.54 -20.72
C LEU A 3 -13.64 -23.95 -22.19
N LYS A 4 -13.28 -23.04 -23.11
CA LYS A 4 -13.31 -23.29 -24.56
C LYS A 4 -11.98 -23.80 -25.07
N ASN A 5 -10.91 -23.10 -24.75
CA ASN A 5 -9.59 -23.41 -25.29
C ASN A 5 -8.50 -23.17 -24.23
N ILE A 6 -7.41 -23.91 -24.33
CA ILE A 6 -6.14 -23.66 -23.69
C ILE A 6 -5.10 -23.44 -24.79
N SER A 7 -4.35 -22.34 -24.73
CA SER A 7 -3.20 -22.09 -25.60
C SER A 7 -1.94 -22.11 -24.74
N LEU A 8 -0.96 -22.92 -25.11
CA LEU A 8 0.29 -23.16 -24.39
C LEU A 8 1.48 -22.86 -25.28
N SER A 9 2.54 -22.25 -24.74
CA SER A 9 3.81 -22.06 -25.45
C SER A 9 4.95 -21.96 -24.46
N GLY A 10 6.04 -22.69 -24.69
CA GLY A 10 7.20 -22.70 -23.80
C GLY A 10 6.92 -23.26 -22.40
N PHE A 11 5.78 -23.92 -22.17
CA PHE A 11 5.34 -24.39 -20.87
C PHE A 11 5.66 -25.88 -20.70
N LYS A 12 6.56 -26.22 -19.77
CA LYS A 12 7.00 -27.61 -19.48
C LYS A 12 7.33 -28.38 -20.76
N SER A 13 6.51 -29.38 -21.13
CA SER A 13 6.71 -30.20 -22.33
C SER A 13 6.13 -29.55 -23.61
N PHE A 14 5.39 -28.47 -23.51
CA PHE A 14 4.79 -27.77 -24.66
C PHE A 14 5.68 -26.63 -25.12
N VAL A 15 6.61 -26.93 -26.01
CA VAL A 15 7.59 -25.96 -26.56
C VAL A 15 6.93 -25.05 -27.58
N ASP A 16 6.29 -25.67 -28.58
CA ASP A 16 5.63 -24.98 -29.68
C ASP A 16 4.24 -24.49 -29.26
N PRO A 17 3.74 -23.39 -29.86
CA PRO A 17 2.38 -22.93 -29.61
C PRO A 17 1.38 -24.04 -29.89
N THR A 18 0.74 -24.52 -28.83
CA THR A 18 -0.21 -25.62 -28.87
C THR A 18 -1.57 -25.12 -28.38
N LYS A 19 -2.63 -25.35 -29.18
CA LYS A 19 -4.00 -25.00 -28.83
C LYS A 19 -4.82 -26.25 -28.61
N ILE A 20 -5.45 -26.37 -27.47
CA ILE A 20 -6.32 -27.51 -27.09
C ILE A 20 -7.75 -27.00 -26.94
N SER A 21 -8.67 -27.54 -27.66
CA SER A 21 -10.10 -27.15 -27.61
C SER A 21 -10.91 -28.11 -26.77
N PHE A 22 -11.87 -27.58 -26.01
CA PHE A 22 -12.81 -28.31 -25.16
C PHE A 22 -14.23 -28.11 -25.67
N PRO A 23 -14.71 -28.98 -26.55
CA PRO A 23 -15.99 -28.77 -27.23
C PRO A 23 -17.21 -29.01 -26.34
N SER A 24 -17.04 -29.75 -25.24
CA SER A 24 -18.15 -30.14 -24.33
C SER A 24 -17.94 -29.59 -22.92
N VAL A 25 -19.02 -29.58 -22.12
CA VAL A 25 -19.00 -29.18 -20.72
C VAL A 25 -18.09 -30.09 -19.89
N MET A 26 -18.06 -31.37 -20.23
CA MET A 26 -17.19 -32.37 -19.63
C MET A 26 -16.23 -32.91 -20.69
N SER A 27 -14.96 -32.83 -20.45
CA SER A 27 -13.91 -33.27 -21.35
C SER A 27 -12.86 -34.07 -20.59
N GLY A 28 -12.44 -35.19 -21.14
CA GLY A 28 -11.40 -36.03 -20.57
C GLY A 28 -10.10 -35.93 -21.37
N VAL A 29 -8.98 -35.82 -20.68
CA VAL A 29 -7.63 -35.88 -21.28
C VAL A 29 -7.06 -37.26 -21.05
N VAL A 30 -6.93 -38.05 -22.09
CA VAL A 30 -6.43 -39.42 -22.04
C VAL A 30 -5.18 -39.57 -22.89
N GLY A 31 -4.33 -40.53 -22.54
CA GLY A 31 -3.09 -40.79 -23.26
C GLY A 31 -2.12 -41.67 -22.47
N PRO A 32 -1.04 -42.16 -23.06
CA PRO A 32 -0.01 -42.95 -22.35
C PRO A 32 0.72 -42.15 -21.28
N ASN A 33 1.50 -42.82 -20.41
CA ASN A 33 2.29 -42.18 -19.41
C ASN A 33 3.40 -41.35 -20.07
N GLY A 34 3.68 -40.16 -19.49
CA GLY A 34 4.74 -39.25 -20.00
C GLY A 34 4.31 -38.32 -21.17
N CYS A 35 3.10 -38.47 -21.75
CA CYS A 35 2.68 -37.62 -22.87
C CYS A 35 2.21 -36.20 -22.52
N GLY A 36 2.37 -35.74 -21.27
CA GLY A 36 2.03 -34.38 -20.87
C GLY A 36 0.62 -34.14 -20.36
N LYS A 37 -0.20 -35.19 -20.14
CA LYS A 37 -1.60 -35.05 -19.59
C LYS A 37 -1.63 -34.15 -18.34
N SER A 38 -0.79 -34.43 -17.39
CA SER A 38 -0.74 -33.68 -16.14
C SER A 38 -0.22 -32.25 -16.32
N ASN A 39 0.56 -31.97 -17.37
CA ASN A 39 1.04 -30.62 -17.66
C ASN A 39 -0.09 -29.70 -18.13
N ILE A 40 -1.15 -30.24 -18.73
CA ILE A 40 -2.35 -29.48 -19.10
C ILE A 40 -3.07 -29.01 -17.82
N ILE A 41 -3.21 -29.88 -16.83
CA ILE A 41 -3.83 -29.54 -15.54
C ILE A 41 -2.98 -28.51 -14.79
N ASP A 42 -1.65 -28.70 -14.78
CA ASP A 42 -0.75 -27.72 -14.19
C ASP A 42 -0.86 -26.36 -14.86
N ALA A 43 -1.01 -26.31 -16.17
CA ALA A 43 -1.20 -25.08 -16.93
C ALA A 43 -2.47 -24.33 -16.50
N VAL A 44 -3.58 -25.05 -16.37
CA VAL A 44 -4.85 -24.49 -15.88
C VAL A 44 -4.67 -23.89 -14.48
N ARG A 45 -4.13 -24.67 -13.54
CA ARG A 45 -3.89 -24.21 -12.16
C ARG A 45 -2.95 -23.01 -12.11
N TRP A 46 -1.91 -23.05 -12.90
CA TRP A 46 -0.91 -21.98 -12.95
C TRP A 46 -1.53 -20.64 -13.37
N VAL A 47 -2.34 -20.62 -14.42
CA VAL A 47 -3.03 -19.39 -14.88
C VAL A 47 -4.03 -18.90 -13.84
N MET A 48 -4.71 -19.78 -13.13
CA MET A 48 -5.67 -19.44 -12.08
C MET A 48 -5.04 -18.87 -10.80
N GLY A 49 -3.72 -18.70 -10.76
CA GLY A 49 -3.03 -18.00 -9.67
C GLY A 49 -2.26 -18.89 -8.71
N GLU A 50 -2.03 -20.18 -9.05
CA GLU A 50 -1.13 -21.03 -8.26
C GLU A 50 0.29 -20.46 -8.28
N ILE A 51 0.87 -20.33 -7.08
CA ILE A 51 2.23 -19.79 -6.87
C ILE A 51 3.19 -20.83 -6.27
N SER A 52 2.67 -21.96 -5.80
CA SER A 52 3.51 -23.01 -5.25
C SER A 52 4.09 -23.86 -6.37
N ALA A 53 5.40 -23.84 -6.56
CA ALA A 53 6.08 -24.71 -7.51
C ALA A 53 5.83 -26.19 -7.21
N LYS A 54 5.75 -26.56 -5.93
CA LYS A 54 5.45 -27.95 -5.50
C LYS A 54 4.09 -28.42 -5.98
N ASN A 55 3.06 -27.57 -5.96
CA ASN A 55 1.73 -27.90 -6.46
C ASN A 55 1.73 -28.08 -7.99
N LEU A 56 2.73 -27.53 -8.65
CA LEU A 56 2.94 -27.65 -10.10
C LEU A 56 4.04 -28.68 -10.44
N ARG A 57 4.43 -29.51 -9.46
CA ARG A 57 5.44 -30.58 -9.63
C ARG A 57 6.78 -30.06 -10.13
N GLY A 58 7.21 -28.90 -9.66
CA GLY A 58 8.52 -28.27 -9.88
C GLY A 58 9.15 -27.88 -8.56
N ASP A 59 10.46 -27.71 -8.53
CA ASP A 59 11.21 -27.24 -7.37
C ASP A 59 11.21 -25.71 -7.35
N SER A 60 11.23 -25.08 -8.50
CA SER A 60 11.19 -23.62 -8.68
C SER A 60 10.15 -23.20 -9.71
N MET A 61 9.80 -21.90 -9.73
CA MET A 61 8.90 -21.36 -10.77
C MET A 61 9.58 -21.30 -12.13
N ALA A 62 10.90 -21.37 -12.21
CA ALA A 62 11.63 -21.48 -13.47
C ALA A 62 11.40 -22.84 -14.15
N ASP A 63 11.13 -23.89 -13.39
CA ASP A 63 10.87 -25.26 -13.92
C ASP A 63 9.56 -25.37 -14.71
N ILE A 64 8.75 -24.31 -14.68
CA ILE A 64 7.54 -24.21 -15.51
C ILE A 64 7.93 -23.89 -16.97
N ILE A 65 9.06 -23.22 -17.19
CA ILE A 65 9.57 -22.94 -18.52
C ILE A 65 10.24 -24.19 -19.05
N PHE A 66 10.13 -24.41 -20.35
CA PHE A 66 10.82 -25.53 -21.01
C PHE A 66 12.36 -25.32 -20.94
N ASN A 67 13.03 -26.20 -20.22
CA ASN A 67 14.46 -26.12 -19.93
C ASN A 67 15.37 -26.70 -21.04
N GLY A 68 14.78 -27.04 -22.20
CA GLY A 68 15.53 -27.63 -23.29
C GLY A 68 15.48 -29.17 -23.29
N SER A 69 15.92 -29.77 -24.38
CA SER A 69 16.12 -31.20 -24.57
C SER A 69 17.38 -31.44 -25.38
N SER A 70 17.74 -32.70 -25.61
CA SER A 70 18.89 -33.07 -26.49
C SER A 70 18.80 -32.50 -27.91
N SER A 71 17.57 -32.17 -28.36
CA SER A 71 17.31 -31.68 -29.72
C SER A 71 16.78 -30.25 -29.80
N ARG A 72 16.45 -29.62 -28.66
CA ARG A 72 15.80 -28.28 -28.62
C ARG A 72 16.41 -27.40 -27.56
N ALA A 73 16.64 -26.13 -27.90
CA ALA A 73 17.10 -25.13 -26.95
C ALA A 73 16.01 -24.76 -25.91
N PRO A 74 16.40 -24.31 -24.71
CA PRO A 74 15.45 -23.84 -23.71
C PRO A 74 14.63 -22.64 -24.22
N SER A 75 13.39 -22.50 -23.74
CA SER A 75 12.53 -21.36 -24.03
C SER A 75 12.87 -20.19 -23.11
N ALA A 76 12.88 -18.97 -23.63
CA ALA A 76 13.08 -17.77 -22.81
C ALA A 76 11.83 -17.37 -21.99
N ARG A 77 10.65 -17.86 -22.39
CA ARG A 77 9.37 -17.50 -21.81
C ARG A 77 8.40 -18.65 -21.87
N ALA A 78 7.58 -18.80 -20.83
CA ALA A 78 6.37 -19.62 -20.88
C ALA A 78 5.13 -18.74 -20.90
N SER A 79 4.13 -19.14 -21.71
CA SER A 79 2.85 -18.46 -21.82
C SER A 79 1.73 -19.50 -21.85
N VAL A 80 0.72 -19.26 -21.02
CA VAL A 80 -0.52 -20.04 -21.03
C VAL A 80 -1.70 -19.09 -21.03
N GLU A 81 -2.67 -19.36 -21.92
CA GLU A 81 -3.90 -18.60 -22.05
C GLU A 81 -5.08 -19.52 -21.99
N LEU A 82 -6.06 -19.18 -21.16
CA LEU A 82 -7.35 -19.87 -21.01
C LEU A 82 -8.44 -18.97 -21.57
N LEU A 83 -9.22 -19.50 -22.50
CA LEU A 83 -10.40 -18.84 -23.06
C LEU A 83 -11.66 -19.48 -22.52
N PHE A 84 -12.48 -18.67 -21.83
CA PHE A 84 -13.75 -19.08 -21.24
C PHE A 84 -14.93 -18.48 -21.99
N ASP A 85 -15.97 -19.26 -22.10
CA ASP A 85 -17.31 -18.84 -22.52
C ASP A 85 -18.09 -18.34 -21.29
N ASN A 86 -18.56 -17.11 -21.34
CA ASN A 86 -19.35 -16.46 -20.29
C ASN A 86 -20.78 -16.16 -20.74
N GLY A 87 -21.31 -16.86 -21.74
CA GLY A 87 -22.66 -16.65 -22.25
C GLY A 87 -23.75 -16.70 -21.17
N ASP A 88 -23.51 -17.43 -20.06
CA ASP A 88 -24.43 -17.49 -18.90
C ASP A 88 -24.32 -16.30 -17.95
N GLY A 89 -23.40 -15.31 -18.16
CA GLY A 89 -23.20 -14.14 -17.32
C GLY A 89 -22.81 -14.45 -15.87
N ARG A 90 -22.24 -15.63 -15.60
CA ARG A 90 -21.89 -16.07 -14.22
C ARG A 90 -20.75 -15.27 -13.59
N ILE A 91 -19.90 -14.64 -14.40
CA ILE A 91 -18.88 -13.72 -13.91
C ILE A 91 -19.57 -12.37 -13.68
N GLY A 92 -19.65 -11.96 -12.43
CA GLY A 92 -20.24 -10.69 -12.04
C GLY A 92 -19.26 -9.50 -12.21
N GLY A 93 -19.77 -8.28 -12.00
CA GLY A 93 -18.97 -7.06 -12.06
C GLY A 93 -18.76 -6.55 -13.49
N GLU A 94 -17.63 -5.88 -13.72
CA GLU A 94 -17.30 -5.23 -15.01
C GLU A 94 -17.20 -6.22 -16.18
N PHE A 95 -16.97 -7.50 -15.89
CA PHE A 95 -16.78 -8.55 -16.91
C PHE A 95 -18.08 -9.29 -17.28
N SER A 96 -19.21 -8.96 -16.68
CA SER A 96 -20.52 -9.58 -16.99
C SER A 96 -21.00 -9.34 -18.41
N SER A 97 -20.56 -8.25 -19.05
CA SER A 97 -20.93 -7.86 -20.40
C SER A 97 -20.15 -8.60 -21.51
N TYR A 98 -19.06 -9.27 -21.14
CA TYR A 98 -18.24 -9.98 -22.12
C TYR A 98 -18.73 -11.42 -22.31
N SER A 99 -18.99 -11.80 -23.56
CA SER A 99 -19.36 -13.17 -23.92
C SER A 99 -18.22 -14.16 -23.79
N GLU A 100 -16.99 -13.69 -23.94
CA GLU A 100 -15.77 -14.49 -23.79
C GLU A 100 -14.79 -13.76 -22.88
N ILE A 101 -14.08 -14.53 -22.05
CA ILE A 101 -13.05 -14.01 -21.14
C ILE A 101 -11.76 -14.78 -21.38
N SER A 102 -10.71 -14.06 -21.76
CA SER A 102 -9.35 -14.59 -21.88
C SER A 102 -8.55 -14.26 -20.64
N VAL A 103 -7.95 -15.27 -20.03
CA VAL A 103 -7.02 -15.14 -18.92
C VAL A 103 -5.69 -15.72 -19.34
N LYS A 104 -4.65 -14.88 -19.33
CA LYS A 104 -3.31 -15.27 -19.76
C LYS A 104 -2.30 -14.98 -18.66
N ARG A 105 -1.36 -15.89 -18.49
CA ARG A 105 -0.19 -15.70 -17.65
C ARG A 105 1.06 -15.96 -18.44
N THR A 106 2.06 -15.10 -18.27
CA THR A 106 3.40 -15.25 -18.84
C THR A 106 4.42 -15.26 -17.72
N VAL A 107 5.50 -16.00 -17.90
CA VAL A 107 6.68 -15.97 -17.02
C VAL A 107 7.93 -15.94 -17.90
N ASP A 108 8.85 -15.07 -17.56
CA ASP A 108 10.16 -14.97 -18.19
C ASP A 108 11.21 -15.75 -17.38
N ILE A 109 12.38 -15.99 -17.97
CA ILE A 109 13.48 -16.74 -17.35
C ILE A 109 13.95 -16.11 -16.02
N ASP A 110 13.77 -14.80 -15.86
CA ASP A 110 14.07 -14.06 -14.63
C ASP A 110 13.03 -14.29 -13.51
N GLY A 111 12.02 -15.15 -13.76
CA GLY A 111 10.96 -15.47 -12.82
C GLY A 111 9.86 -14.40 -12.72
N LYS A 112 9.92 -13.33 -13.53
CA LYS A 112 8.89 -12.30 -13.56
C LYS A 112 7.63 -12.84 -14.19
N SER A 113 6.55 -12.88 -13.40
CA SER A 113 5.24 -13.38 -13.82
C SER A 113 4.26 -12.23 -14.00
N THR A 114 3.64 -12.15 -15.20
CA THR A 114 2.65 -11.14 -15.56
C THR A 114 1.33 -11.80 -15.91
N TYR A 115 0.23 -11.20 -15.45
CA TYR A 115 -1.13 -11.67 -15.70
C TYR A 115 -1.86 -10.71 -16.63
N TYR A 116 -2.69 -11.28 -17.49
CA TYR A 116 -3.52 -10.50 -18.41
C TYR A 116 -4.95 -11.02 -18.37
N LEU A 117 -5.90 -10.10 -18.42
CA LEU A 117 -7.33 -10.35 -18.52
C LEU A 117 -7.86 -9.60 -19.75
N ASN A 118 -8.40 -10.31 -20.72
CA ASN A 118 -8.81 -9.76 -22.01
C ASN A 118 -7.72 -8.85 -22.64
N ASN A 119 -6.47 -9.33 -22.63
CA ASN A 119 -5.26 -8.64 -23.09
C ASN A 119 -4.82 -7.41 -22.27
N SER A 120 -5.52 -7.02 -21.22
CA SER A 120 -5.11 -5.96 -20.30
C SER A 120 -4.31 -6.54 -19.14
N GLU A 121 -3.19 -5.92 -18.78
CA GLU A 121 -2.39 -6.35 -17.64
C GLU A 121 -3.18 -6.15 -16.34
N CYS A 122 -3.16 -7.16 -15.47
CA CYS A 122 -3.91 -7.16 -14.22
C CYS A 122 -3.12 -7.81 -13.09
N ARG A 123 -3.62 -7.71 -11.88
CA ARG A 123 -3.01 -8.33 -10.70
C ARG A 123 -3.48 -9.78 -10.57
N ARG A 124 -2.63 -10.64 -9.99
CA ARG A 124 -3.02 -12.01 -9.65
C ARG A 124 -4.33 -12.08 -8.86
N LYS A 125 -4.56 -11.12 -7.96
CA LYS A 125 -5.78 -11.07 -7.14
C LYS A 125 -7.02 -10.91 -8.01
N ASP A 126 -6.97 -10.09 -9.04
CA ASP A 126 -8.10 -9.84 -9.94
C ASP A 126 -8.50 -11.13 -10.67
N ILE A 127 -7.51 -11.96 -11.05
CA ILE A 127 -7.77 -13.29 -11.63
C ILE A 127 -8.41 -14.23 -10.60
N THR A 128 -7.83 -14.32 -9.39
CA THR A 128 -8.39 -15.19 -8.33
C THR A 128 -9.81 -14.80 -7.97
N ASP A 129 -10.11 -13.51 -7.90
CA ASP A 129 -11.43 -12.98 -7.53
C ASP A 129 -12.51 -13.33 -8.59
N ILE A 130 -12.15 -13.34 -9.87
CA ILE A 130 -13.04 -13.76 -10.97
C ILE A 130 -13.43 -15.23 -10.83
N PHE A 131 -12.50 -16.09 -10.43
CA PHE A 131 -12.76 -17.54 -10.34
C PHE A 131 -13.31 -17.97 -8.98
N LEU A 132 -13.36 -17.10 -7.96
CA LEU A 132 -13.99 -17.42 -6.68
C LEU A 132 -15.48 -17.74 -6.85
N GLY A 133 -15.89 -18.91 -6.36
CA GLY A 133 -17.28 -19.38 -6.42
C GLY A 133 -17.72 -19.92 -7.78
N THR A 134 -16.83 -19.96 -8.78
CA THR A 134 -17.12 -20.59 -10.09
C THR A 134 -16.75 -22.07 -10.13
N GLY A 135 -16.12 -22.59 -9.08
CA GLY A 135 -15.57 -23.95 -9.03
C GLY A 135 -14.23 -24.10 -9.74
N LEU A 136 -13.69 -23.03 -10.30
CA LEU A 136 -12.42 -22.99 -11.02
C LEU A 136 -11.29 -22.33 -10.21
N GLY A 137 -11.50 -22.05 -8.94
CA GLY A 137 -10.52 -21.43 -8.04
C GLY A 137 -9.33 -22.35 -7.68
N PRO A 138 -8.43 -21.92 -6.79
CA PRO A 138 -7.25 -22.71 -6.38
C PRO A 138 -7.57 -24.08 -5.76
N ARG A 139 -8.77 -24.24 -5.20
CA ARG A 139 -9.33 -25.50 -4.69
C ARG A 139 -10.44 -26.01 -5.60
N SER A 140 -10.18 -25.98 -6.89
CA SER A 140 -11.14 -26.29 -7.94
C SER A 140 -11.67 -27.73 -7.84
N TYR A 141 -12.98 -27.88 -7.90
CA TYR A 141 -13.64 -29.16 -8.15
C TYR A 141 -13.97 -29.39 -9.64
N ALA A 142 -13.82 -28.36 -10.46
CA ALA A 142 -14.05 -28.45 -11.89
C ALA A 142 -12.93 -29.19 -12.65
N VAL A 143 -11.74 -29.26 -12.06
CA VAL A 143 -10.58 -29.97 -12.59
C VAL A 143 -10.31 -31.19 -11.71
N ILE A 144 -10.63 -32.37 -12.21
CA ILE A 144 -10.47 -33.65 -11.51
C ILE A 144 -9.15 -34.29 -11.95
N GLU A 145 -8.22 -34.45 -11.01
CA GLU A 145 -6.96 -35.14 -11.23
C GLU A 145 -7.06 -36.65 -10.93
N GLN A 146 -6.06 -37.35 -11.43
CA GLN A 146 -5.85 -38.74 -11.03
C GLN A 146 -5.75 -38.87 -9.52
N GLU A 147 -6.40 -39.82 -8.91
CA GLU A 147 -6.47 -40.08 -7.47
C GLU A 147 -7.16 -39.01 -6.62
N MET A 148 -7.71 -37.96 -7.22
CA MET A 148 -8.41 -36.91 -6.46
C MET A 148 -9.63 -37.47 -5.71
N ALA A 149 -10.36 -38.39 -6.31
CA ALA A 149 -11.48 -39.06 -5.64
C ALA A 149 -11.03 -39.86 -4.41
N THR A 150 -9.94 -40.60 -4.53
CA THR A 150 -9.36 -41.36 -3.40
C THR A 150 -8.86 -40.42 -2.29
N LYS A 151 -8.21 -39.30 -2.65
CA LYS A 151 -7.80 -38.29 -1.69
C LYS A 151 -8.98 -37.67 -0.97
N LEU A 152 -10.06 -37.34 -1.67
CA LEU A 152 -11.28 -36.80 -1.06
C LEU A 152 -11.90 -37.77 -0.05
N ILE A 153 -11.97 -39.06 -0.38
CA ILE A 153 -12.53 -40.10 0.52
C ILE A 153 -11.65 -40.24 1.79
N SER A 154 -10.35 -40.14 1.65
CA SER A 154 -9.38 -40.26 2.77
C SER A 154 -9.07 -38.93 3.47
N SER A 155 -9.65 -37.81 3.00
CA SER A 155 -9.41 -36.48 3.56
C SER A 155 -10.02 -36.30 4.94
N LYS A 156 -9.42 -35.44 5.75
CA LYS A 156 -9.96 -35.05 7.05
C LYS A 156 -11.25 -34.25 6.89
N PRO A 157 -12.17 -34.28 7.89
CA PRO A 157 -13.44 -33.54 7.83
C PRO A 157 -13.28 -32.04 7.53
N GLU A 158 -12.20 -31.39 8.00
CA GLU A 158 -11.95 -29.97 7.74
C GLU A 158 -11.62 -29.69 6.26
N GLU A 159 -10.92 -30.64 5.60
CA GLU A 159 -10.60 -30.53 4.17
C GLU A 159 -11.86 -30.74 3.32
N LEU A 160 -12.66 -31.77 3.64
CA LEU A 160 -13.96 -32.02 3.00
C LEU A 160 -14.89 -30.81 3.14
N ARG A 161 -14.95 -30.23 4.33
CA ARG A 161 -15.72 -29.01 4.55
C ARG A 161 -15.33 -27.89 3.60
N ALA A 162 -14.03 -27.69 3.35
CA ALA A 162 -13.55 -26.65 2.45
C ALA A 162 -14.04 -26.87 1.01
N TYR A 163 -14.11 -28.10 0.54
CA TYR A 163 -14.68 -28.43 -0.78
C TYR A 163 -16.18 -28.18 -0.85
N ILE A 164 -16.93 -28.56 0.19
CA ILE A 164 -18.37 -28.30 0.27
C ILE A 164 -18.66 -26.80 0.30
N GLU A 165 -17.89 -26.02 1.04
CA GLU A 165 -18.02 -24.57 1.11
C GLU A 165 -17.72 -23.92 -0.25
N GLU A 166 -16.76 -24.44 -1.02
CA GLU A 166 -16.47 -23.97 -2.38
C GLU A 166 -17.63 -24.25 -3.34
N VAL A 167 -18.17 -25.47 -3.31
CA VAL A 167 -19.34 -25.84 -4.12
C VAL A 167 -20.56 -24.99 -3.77
N ALA A 168 -20.75 -24.68 -2.49
CA ALA A 168 -21.84 -23.83 -2.01
C ALA A 168 -21.61 -22.33 -2.27
N GLY A 169 -20.45 -21.92 -2.84
CA GLY A 169 -20.10 -20.53 -3.09
C GLY A 169 -19.81 -19.69 -1.83
N ILE A 170 -19.66 -20.35 -0.68
CA ILE A 170 -19.45 -19.68 0.62
C ILE A 170 -18.02 -19.09 0.71
N SER A 171 -17.08 -19.68 -0.03
CA SER A 171 -15.69 -19.24 -0.08
C SER A 171 -15.53 -17.75 -0.46
N VAL A 172 -16.35 -17.24 -1.37
CA VAL A 172 -16.41 -15.82 -1.78
C VAL A 172 -16.70 -14.91 -0.58
N TYR A 173 -17.73 -15.29 0.20
CA TYR A 173 -18.13 -14.51 1.37
C TYR A 173 -17.08 -14.56 2.49
N LYS A 174 -16.46 -15.71 2.69
CA LYS A 174 -15.38 -15.88 3.68
C LYS A 174 -14.17 -15.01 3.35
N GLU A 175 -13.73 -14.99 2.10
CA GLU A 175 -12.58 -14.17 1.69
C GLU A 175 -12.89 -12.68 1.79
N ARG A 176 -14.06 -12.22 1.33
CA ARG A 176 -14.52 -10.83 1.49
C ARG A 176 -14.63 -10.42 2.95
N ARG A 177 -15.16 -11.31 3.81
CA ARG A 177 -15.24 -11.07 5.24
C ARG A 177 -13.85 -10.89 5.85
N LYS A 178 -12.92 -11.79 5.56
CA LYS A 178 -11.53 -11.73 6.04
C LYS A 178 -10.82 -10.45 5.59
N GLU A 179 -11.03 -10.04 4.34
CA GLU A 179 -10.50 -8.77 3.84
C GLU A 179 -11.09 -7.58 4.59
N THR A 180 -12.40 -7.58 4.81
CA THR A 180 -13.10 -6.53 5.55
C THR A 180 -12.62 -6.45 7.00
N GLU A 181 -12.49 -7.59 7.69
CA GLU A 181 -11.96 -7.67 9.05
C GLU A 181 -10.53 -7.11 9.14
N SER A 182 -9.69 -7.43 8.15
CA SER A 182 -8.33 -6.89 8.06
C SER A 182 -8.32 -5.36 7.84
N ARG A 183 -9.22 -4.85 6.99
CA ARG A 183 -9.38 -3.41 6.76
C ARG A 183 -9.87 -2.70 8.02
N ILE A 184 -10.87 -3.25 8.71
CA ILE A 184 -11.38 -2.71 9.97
C ILE A 184 -10.26 -2.64 11.02
N LYS A 185 -9.47 -3.70 11.16
CA LYS A 185 -8.34 -3.73 12.10
C LYS A 185 -7.34 -2.61 11.81
N ARG A 186 -6.92 -2.45 10.55
CA ARG A 186 -6.00 -1.37 10.14
C ARG A 186 -6.59 0.02 10.38
N THR A 187 -7.88 0.19 10.09
CA THR A 187 -8.56 1.48 10.32
C THR A 187 -8.61 1.81 11.80
N LYS A 188 -8.86 0.81 12.66
CA LYS A 188 -8.85 1.00 14.12
C LYS A 188 -7.46 1.38 14.64
N GLU A 189 -6.41 0.74 14.15
CA GLU A 189 -5.02 1.08 14.47
C GLU A 189 -4.67 2.51 14.03
N ASN A 190 -5.10 2.92 12.83
CA ASN A 190 -4.91 4.28 12.33
C ASN A 190 -5.70 5.31 13.16
N LEU A 191 -6.92 5.01 13.58
CA LEU A 191 -7.73 5.86 14.45
C LEU A 191 -7.06 6.08 15.81
N ASN A 192 -6.55 5.03 16.43
CA ASN A 192 -5.82 5.14 17.69
C ASN A 192 -4.61 6.07 17.52
N ARG A 193 -3.83 5.90 16.44
CA ARG A 193 -2.68 6.76 16.15
C ARG A 193 -3.06 8.23 15.96
N VAL A 194 -4.17 8.51 15.28
CA VAL A 194 -4.69 9.88 15.11
C VAL A 194 -5.11 10.46 16.46
N SER A 195 -5.75 9.66 17.32
CA SER A 195 -6.11 10.08 18.68
C SER A 195 -4.87 10.43 19.51
N ASP A 196 -3.82 9.58 19.48
CA ASP A 196 -2.58 9.84 20.19
C ASP A 196 -1.89 11.16 19.74
N ILE A 197 -1.90 11.41 18.42
CA ILE A 197 -1.36 12.66 17.86
C ILE A 197 -2.20 13.86 18.30
N SER A 198 -3.54 13.73 18.31
CA SER A 198 -4.44 14.80 18.78
C SER A 198 -4.16 15.16 20.25
N ASP A 199 -4.03 14.15 21.11
CA ASP A 199 -3.75 14.33 22.52
C ASP A 199 -2.37 15.01 22.75
N GLU A 200 -1.38 14.66 21.94
CA GLU A 200 -0.05 15.30 22.00
C GLU A 200 -0.10 16.76 21.55
N ILE A 201 -0.84 17.07 20.48
CA ILE A 201 -1.06 18.45 20.02
C ILE A 201 -1.77 19.28 21.10
N ASP A 202 -2.78 18.73 21.76
CA ASP A 202 -3.49 19.41 22.82
C ASP A 202 -2.58 19.73 24.03
N ARG A 203 -1.69 18.81 24.41
CA ARG A 203 -0.68 19.04 25.43
C ARG A 203 0.30 20.16 25.04
N GLN A 204 0.76 20.16 23.79
CA GLN A 204 1.64 21.21 23.27
C GLN A 204 0.94 22.58 23.24
N LEU A 205 -0.32 22.61 22.86
CA LEU A 205 -1.16 23.81 22.83
C LEU A 205 -1.33 24.41 24.22
N LEU A 206 -1.54 23.58 25.24
CA LEU A 206 -1.61 24.03 26.62
C LEU A 206 -0.26 24.66 27.10
N LYS A 207 0.87 24.02 26.80
CA LYS A 207 2.20 24.56 27.10
C LYS A 207 2.44 25.92 26.42
N LEU A 208 2.11 26.00 25.12
CA LEU A 208 2.25 27.25 24.36
C LEU A 208 1.38 28.37 24.92
N LYS A 209 0.11 28.09 25.30
CA LYS A 209 -0.77 29.07 25.94
C LYS A 209 -0.16 29.61 27.25
N GLN A 210 0.47 28.76 28.06
CA GLN A 210 1.17 29.22 29.28
C GLN A 210 2.39 30.09 28.95
N GLN A 211 3.16 29.73 27.94
CA GLN A 211 4.31 30.53 27.50
C GLN A 211 3.87 31.89 26.96
N VAL A 212 2.81 31.95 26.15
CA VAL A 212 2.24 33.22 25.65
C VAL A 212 1.85 34.15 26.83
N LYS A 213 1.12 33.62 27.80
CA LYS A 213 0.71 34.38 28.98
C LYS A 213 1.93 34.94 29.77
N SER A 214 3.00 34.17 29.88
CA SER A 214 4.25 34.60 30.52
C SER A 214 4.96 35.66 29.67
N ALA A 215 4.99 35.50 28.35
CA ALA A 215 5.59 36.48 27.44
C ALA A 215 4.85 37.83 27.41
N GLU A 216 3.51 37.78 27.42
CA GLU A 216 2.67 39.00 27.53
C GLU A 216 3.00 39.76 28.85
N ARG A 217 3.03 39.03 29.96
CA ARG A 217 3.40 39.65 31.24
C ARG A 217 4.81 40.25 31.26
N TYR A 218 5.77 39.57 30.63
CA TYR A 218 7.12 40.10 30.46
C TYR A 218 7.15 41.39 29.63
N ASN A 219 6.42 41.43 28.53
CA ASN A 219 6.33 42.61 27.68
C ASN A 219 5.71 43.82 28.42
N ASP A 220 4.64 43.59 29.18
CA ASP A 220 3.99 44.60 29.98
C ASP A 220 4.94 45.18 31.04
N LEU A 221 5.70 44.32 31.72
CA LEU A 221 6.71 44.75 32.70
C LEU A 221 7.85 45.51 32.04
N LYS A 222 8.32 45.10 30.88
CA LYS A 222 9.36 45.77 30.12
C LYS A 222 8.96 47.18 29.67
N ILE A 223 7.72 47.35 29.22
CA ILE A 223 7.15 48.65 28.87
C ILE A 223 7.11 49.57 30.11
N LYS A 224 6.68 49.03 31.26
CA LYS A 224 6.66 49.76 32.53
C LYS A 224 8.08 50.17 32.97
N GLU A 225 9.03 49.27 32.88
CA GLU A 225 10.46 49.54 33.17
C GLU A 225 11.01 50.65 32.32
N GLN A 226 10.78 50.59 30.98
CA GLN A 226 11.22 51.62 30.05
C GLN A 226 10.63 53.00 30.40
N LYS A 227 9.34 53.04 30.76
CA LYS A 227 8.64 54.24 31.13
C LYS A 227 9.23 54.83 32.43
N LEU A 228 9.45 54.01 33.44
CA LEU A 228 10.04 54.44 34.71
C LEU A 228 11.48 54.89 34.54
N ASN A 229 12.30 54.21 33.76
CA ASN A 229 13.65 54.63 33.42
C ASN A 229 13.70 55.97 32.67
N SER A 230 12.74 56.19 31.76
CA SER A 230 12.62 57.47 31.04
C SER A 230 12.25 58.60 32.02
N MET A 231 11.33 58.36 32.95
CA MET A 231 10.95 59.33 33.99
C MET A 231 12.14 59.62 34.93
N LEU A 232 12.87 58.62 35.37
CA LEU A 232 14.06 58.79 36.22
C LEU A 232 15.19 59.63 35.53
N LYS A 233 15.40 59.34 34.23
CA LYS A 233 16.36 60.10 33.42
C LYS A 233 15.88 61.54 33.25
N ALA A 234 14.64 61.83 33.05
CA ALA A 234 14.10 63.18 32.97
C ALA A 234 14.21 63.91 34.29
N PHE A 235 13.97 63.29 35.44
CA PHE A 235 14.11 63.82 36.74
C PHE A 235 15.59 64.19 37.04
N ASN A 236 16.51 63.25 36.82
CA ASN A 236 17.93 63.48 36.97
C ASN A 236 18.46 64.60 36.05
N TRP A 237 17.92 64.73 34.85
CA TRP A 237 18.28 65.81 33.94
C TRP A 237 17.79 67.17 34.48
N GLN A 238 16.58 67.25 35.03
CA GLN A 238 16.03 68.47 35.60
C GLN A 238 16.84 68.91 36.83
N GLU A 239 17.17 67.98 37.72
CA GLU A 239 17.99 68.27 38.90
C GLU A 239 19.40 68.84 38.52
N LYS A 240 20.04 68.18 37.51
CA LYS A 240 21.33 68.67 36.99
C LYS A 240 21.22 70.03 36.30
N LYS A 241 20.14 70.30 35.60
CA LYS A 241 19.84 71.54 34.92
C LYS A 241 19.67 72.68 35.96
N GLU A 242 18.96 72.44 37.05
CA GLU A 242 18.77 73.38 38.14
C GLU A 242 20.06 73.63 38.87
N ALA A 243 20.87 72.58 39.12
CA ALA A 243 22.22 72.77 39.72
C ALA A 243 23.18 73.60 38.82
N ALA A 244 23.14 73.30 37.48
CA ALA A 244 23.94 74.10 36.55
C ALA A 244 23.48 75.57 36.45
N ALA A 245 22.17 75.82 36.54
CA ALA A 245 21.64 77.19 36.55
C ALA A 245 22.09 77.96 37.79
N LYS A 246 22.07 77.31 38.98
CA LYS A 246 22.60 77.91 40.23
C LYS A 246 24.07 78.23 40.15
N LEU A 247 24.88 77.32 39.62
CA LEU A 247 26.35 77.54 39.42
C LEU A 247 26.60 78.68 38.43
N ASN A 248 25.83 78.75 37.32
CA ASN A 248 25.97 79.87 36.37
C ASN A 248 25.62 81.26 36.99
N ILE A 249 24.64 81.28 37.88
CA ILE A 249 24.33 82.53 38.64
C ILE A 249 25.54 82.91 39.56
N SER A 250 26.02 81.94 40.31
CA SER A 250 27.16 82.13 41.19
C SER A 250 28.44 82.59 40.43
N ILE A 251 28.70 82.02 39.25
CA ILE A 251 29.80 82.44 38.36
C ILE A 251 29.61 83.89 37.92
N LYS A 252 28.43 84.27 37.50
CA LYS A 252 28.14 85.67 37.11
C LYS A 252 28.29 86.65 38.27
N GLU A 253 27.89 86.25 39.47
CA GLU A 253 28.10 87.12 40.71
C GLU A 253 29.58 87.27 41.04
N THR A 254 30.37 86.19 40.94
CA THR A 254 31.81 86.25 41.18
C THR A 254 32.54 87.03 40.10
N ASP A 255 32.18 86.88 38.81
CA ASP A 255 32.76 87.70 37.72
C ASP A 255 32.41 89.18 37.88
N CYS A 256 31.20 89.50 38.33
CA CYS A 256 30.84 90.90 38.63
C CYS A 256 31.64 91.51 39.78
N LEU A 257 31.90 90.70 40.84
CA LEU A 257 32.76 91.16 41.97
C LEU A 257 34.24 91.34 41.57
N LEU A 258 34.72 90.47 40.66
CA LEU A 258 36.11 90.60 40.13
C LEU A 258 36.27 91.90 39.31
N TYR A 259 35.28 92.20 38.44
CA TYR A 259 35.26 93.45 37.65
C TYR A 259 35.17 94.72 38.53
N THR A 260 34.47 94.62 39.66
CA THR A 260 34.39 95.76 40.58
C THR A 260 35.63 95.97 41.43
N SER A 261 36.40 94.86 41.70
CA SER A 261 37.68 94.97 42.39
C SER A 261 38.78 95.52 41.46
N ASP A 262 38.87 95.09 40.24
CA ASP A 262 39.85 95.61 39.23
C ASP A 262 39.58 97.07 38.88
N ALA A 263 38.35 97.56 38.95
CA ALA A 263 38.01 98.98 38.73
C ALA A 263 38.24 99.85 39.98
N ALA A 264 38.58 99.28 41.13
CA ALA A 264 38.89 100.00 42.33
C ALA A 264 40.42 100.19 42.54
N ASP A 265 41.23 99.41 41.77
CA ASP A 265 42.71 99.47 41.81
C ASP A 265 43.34 100.37 40.69
N GLU A 266 42.50 100.95 39.76
CA GLU A 266 42.90 102.08 38.88
C GLU A 266 42.50 103.42 39.48
#